data_a4d842bc6f2bcb2efd578f87bdbdc158
#
_entry.id   a4d842bc6f2bcb2efd578f87bdbdc158
#
_cell.length_a   1.000
_cell.length_b   1.000
_cell.length_c   1.000
_cell.angle_alpha   90.00
_cell.angle_beta   90.00
_cell.angle_gamma   90.00
#
_symmetry.space_group_name_H-M   'P 1'
#
loop_
_entity.id
_entity.type
_entity.pdbx_description
1 polymer ?
#
loop_
_entity_poly.entity_id
_entity_poly.type
_entity_poly.pdbx_seq_one_letter_code
_entity_poly.pdbx_strand_id
1 'polypeptide(L)'
;HGMLKRTWKEREYIKARKTYYVGVEEENHLVGALAFTLEPVKDSHFLHQHMIIHEWIWSNTSAYKQLASWVSSQQDQVDRVIFRTNDQSFVYSLSNPSNDSNHVIPSVYHEVATTGSGIMYRITSIESFVRGTNFHGLGKPQDKTKVLLAIEDTFIPEQHGLYELSYSSGQWGIQKVEDTIQANITIGIHDLSSWWMGCVTVESLYNIGEAEIHQIDPKKLDEWFKPKNGPICFTAF
;
A
#
# COMPACT_ATOMS: atom_id res chain seq x y z
N HIS A 1 8.94 -1.14 0.53
CA HIS A 1 7.85 -2.03 0.97
C HIS A 1 8.04 -2.34 2.45
N GLY A 2 7.10 -1.88 3.29
CA GLY A 2 7.10 -2.11 4.72
C GLY A 2 6.71 -3.55 5.11
N MET A 3 7.33 -4.54 4.50
CA MET A 3 7.10 -5.94 4.89
C MET A 3 7.83 -6.22 6.20
N LEU A 4 7.08 -6.45 7.25
CA LEU A 4 7.62 -6.94 8.51
C LEU A 4 8.09 -8.38 8.33
N LYS A 5 9.27 -8.70 8.85
CA LYS A 5 9.76 -10.08 8.90
C LYS A 5 8.84 -10.88 9.84
N ARG A 6 8.21 -11.94 9.32
CA ARG A 6 7.32 -12.77 10.12
C ARG A 6 8.04 -13.46 11.27
N THR A 7 7.42 -13.42 12.43
CA THR A 7 7.88 -14.14 13.61
C THR A 7 7.56 -15.64 13.50
N TRP A 8 8.18 -16.46 14.34
CA TRP A 8 7.86 -17.90 14.46
C TRP A 8 6.39 -18.15 14.80
N LYS A 9 5.80 -17.34 15.70
CA LYS A 9 4.38 -17.48 16.11
C LYS A 9 3.41 -17.25 14.95
N GLU A 10 3.70 -16.27 14.10
CA GLU A 10 2.88 -16.00 12.90
C GLU A 10 2.96 -17.14 11.88
N ARG A 11 4.11 -17.81 11.76
CA ARG A 11 4.27 -18.98 10.91
C ARG A 11 3.47 -20.18 11.43
N GLU A 12 3.39 -20.38 12.73
CA GLU A 12 2.57 -21.45 13.33
C GLU A 12 1.06 -21.19 13.15
N TYR A 13 0.62 -19.97 13.31
CA TYR A 13 -0.76 -19.56 13.08
C TYR A 13 -1.20 -19.82 11.63
N ILE A 14 -0.34 -19.55 10.66
CA ILE A 14 -0.58 -19.85 9.24
C ILE A 14 -0.67 -21.35 9.00
N LYS A 15 0.20 -22.16 9.61
CA LYS A 15 0.16 -23.63 9.52
C LYS A 15 -1.14 -24.21 10.09
N ALA A 16 -1.65 -23.66 11.19
CA ALA A 16 -2.88 -24.12 11.81
C ALA A 16 -4.12 -23.94 10.92
N ARG A 17 -4.09 -23.02 9.95
CA ARG A 17 -5.19 -22.74 9.00
C ARG A 17 -5.17 -23.58 7.73
N LYS A 18 -4.37 -24.63 7.63
CA LYS A 18 -4.19 -25.43 6.40
C LYS A 18 -3.90 -24.54 5.18
N THR A 19 -2.96 -23.62 5.34
CA THR A 19 -2.55 -22.74 4.24
C THR A 19 -1.72 -23.51 3.22
N TYR A 20 -2.10 -23.41 1.97
CA TYR A 20 -1.37 -23.98 0.83
C TYR A 20 -0.46 -22.91 0.24
N TYR A 21 0.61 -23.37 -0.40
CA TYR A 21 1.60 -22.52 -1.04
C TYR A 21 1.89 -23.00 -2.45
N VAL A 22 1.95 -22.08 -3.39
CA VAL A 22 2.40 -22.32 -4.76
C VAL A 22 3.52 -21.34 -5.04
N GLY A 23 4.60 -21.83 -5.61
CA GLY A 23 5.77 -21.03 -5.98
C GLY A 23 6.06 -21.11 -7.46
N VAL A 24 6.60 -20.04 -8.02
CA VAL A 24 7.21 -19.99 -9.35
C VAL A 24 8.70 -19.82 -9.18
N GLU A 25 9.47 -20.71 -9.77
CA GLU A 25 10.93 -20.74 -9.70
C GLU A 25 11.52 -20.53 -11.08
N GLU A 26 12.48 -19.63 -11.20
CA GLU A 26 13.27 -19.37 -12.39
C GLU A 26 14.75 -19.41 -11.99
N GLU A 27 15.56 -20.20 -12.68
CA GLU A 27 17.01 -20.34 -12.42
C GLU A 27 17.35 -20.65 -10.94
N ASN A 28 16.60 -21.54 -10.31
CA ASN A 28 16.72 -21.91 -8.89
C ASN A 28 16.44 -20.74 -7.90
N HIS A 29 15.74 -19.71 -8.34
CA HIS A 29 15.29 -18.59 -7.50
C HIS A 29 13.77 -18.51 -7.47
N LEU A 30 13.20 -18.34 -6.29
CA LEU A 30 11.77 -18.11 -6.14
C LEU A 30 11.41 -16.70 -6.62
N VAL A 31 10.74 -16.61 -7.78
CA VAL A 31 10.36 -15.33 -8.40
C VAL A 31 8.88 -14.97 -8.22
N GLY A 32 8.08 -15.91 -7.72
CA GLY A 32 6.67 -15.68 -7.40
C GLY A 32 6.16 -16.65 -6.36
N ALA A 33 5.21 -16.22 -5.53
CA ALA A 33 4.58 -17.04 -4.51
C ALA A 33 3.12 -16.66 -4.30
N LEU A 34 2.29 -17.66 -4.05
CA LEU A 34 0.89 -17.57 -3.68
C LEU A 34 0.67 -18.33 -2.38
N ALA A 35 0.01 -17.71 -1.40
CA ALA A 35 -0.44 -18.37 -0.18
C ALA A 35 -1.97 -18.26 -0.09
N PHE A 36 -2.67 -19.36 0.11
CA PHE A 36 -4.13 -19.39 0.12
C PHE A 36 -4.68 -20.48 1.04
N THR A 37 -5.95 -20.32 1.40
CA THR A 37 -6.77 -21.36 2.04
C THR A 37 -7.94 -21.71 1.15
N LEU A 38 -8.48 -22.91 1.32
CA LEU A 38 -9.71 -23.36 0.70
C LEU A 38 -10.80 -23.44 1.76
N GLU A 39 -11.92 -22.74 1.53
CA GLU A 39 -13.07 -22.73 2.43
C GLU A 39 -14.28 -23.35 1.72
N PRO A 40 -14.96 -24.33 2.33
CA PRO A 40 -16.16 -24.94 1.75
C PRO A 40 -17.25 -23.89 1.50
N VAL A 41 -17.92 -23.98 0.35
CA VAL A 41 -19.10 -23.15 0.07
C VAL A 41 -20.26 -23.70 0.92
N LYS A 42 -20.85 -22.83 1.74
CA LYS A 42 -21.98 -23.20 2.60
C LYS A 42 -23.17 -23.65 1.73
N ASP A 43 -23.80 -24.75 2.15
CA ASP A 43 -24.99 -25.31 1.50
C ASP A 43 -24.76 -25.77 0.04
N SER A 44 -23.51 -26.05 -0.35
CA SER A 44 -23.13 -26.55 -1.67
C SER A 44 -22.49 -27.92 -1.61
N HIS A 45 -22.14 -28.49 -2.77
CA HIS A 45 -21.44 -29.76 -2.87
C HIS A 45 -20.04 -29.65 -2.24
N PHE A 46 -19.58 -30.71 -1.56
CA PHE A 46 -18.30 -30.70 -0.82
C PHE A 46 -17.06 -30.40 -1.67
N LEU A 47 -17.15 -30.51 -2.99
CA LEU A 47 -16.07 -30.14 -3.94
C LEU A 47 -16.04 -28.64 -4.25
N HIS A 48 -17.12 -27.90 -3.97
CA HIS A 48 -17.16 -26.45 -4.24
C HIS A 48 -16.53 -25.69 -3.09
N GLN A 49 -15.48 -24.97 -3.38
CA GLN A 49 -14.71 -24.23 -2.40
C GLN A 49 -14.43 -22.80 -2.87
N HIS A 50 -14.32 -21.90 -1.91
CA HIS A 50 -13.74 -20.58 -2.14
C HIS A 50 -12.25 -20.63 -1.90
N MET A 51 -11.46 -20.11 -2.82
CA MET A 51 -10.02 -19.89 -2.63
C MET A 51 -9.80 -18.50 -2.04
N ILE A 52 -9.34 -18.43 -0.78
CA ILE A 52 -9.00 -17.18 -0.14
C ILE A 52 -7.50 -16.96 -0.29
N ILE A 53 -7.11 -16.01 -1.13
CA ILE A 53 -5.70 -15.66 -1.33
C ILE A 53 -5.28 -14.69 -0.24
N HIS A 54 -4.30 -15.11 0.56
CA HIS A 54 -3.71 -14.31 1.63
C HIS A 54 -2.51 -13.52 1.16
N GLU A 55 -1.71 -14.10 0.25
CA GLU A 55 -0.53 -13.47 -0.32
C GLU A 55 -0.42 -13.82 -1.79
N TRP A 56 -0.11 -12.82 -2.59
CA TRP A 56 0.23 -12.96 -4.00
C TRP A 56 1.40 -12.03 -4.30
N ILE A 57 2.57 -12.62 -4.47
CA ILE A 57 3.84 -11.89 -4.60
C ILE A 57 4.51 -12.34 -5.89
N TRP A 58 5.06 -11.41 -6.63
CA TRP A 58 5.83 -11.66 -7.85
C TRP A 58 6.91 -10.61 -8.03
N SER A 59 8.03 -11.02 -8.63
CA SER A 59 9.15 -10.12 -8.95
C SER A 59 9.15 -9.68 -10.41
N ASN A 60 8.46 -10.42 -11.29
CA ASN A 60 8.39 -10.11 -12.72
C ASN A 60 7.03 -10.54 -13.32
N THR A 61 6.76 -10.07 -14.54
CA THR A 61 5.50 -10.32 -15.26
C THR A 61 5.31 -11.80 -15.60
N SER A 62 6.39 -12.54 -15.85
CA SER A 62 6.33 -13.98 -16.13
C SER A 62 5.78 -14.73 -14.94
N ALA A 63 6.32 -14.50 -13.76
CA ALA A 63 5.85 -15.10 -12.50
C ALA A 63 4.39 -14.76 -12.20
N TYR A 64 3.99 -13.50 -12.42
CA TYR A 64 2.58 -13.10 -12.29
C TYR A 64 1.66 -13.92 -13.20
N LYS A 65 1.99 -14.02 -14.50
CA LYS A 65 1.20 -14.76 -15.48
C LYS A 65 1.11 -16.26 -15.15
N GLN A 66 2.19 -16.86 -14.69
CA GLN A 66 2.20 -18.26 -14.28
C GLN A 66 1.31 -18.53 -13.07
N LEU A 67 1.38 -17.66 -12.03
CA LEU A 67 0.49 -17.76 -10.86
C LEU A 67 -0.98 -17.53 -11.25
N ALA A 68 -1.27 -16.55 -12.09
CA ALA A 68 -2.62 -16.28 -12.57
C ALA A 68 -3.19 -17.45 -13.38
N SER A 69 -2.37 -18.03 -14.27
CA SER A 69 -2.75 -19.23 -15.03
C SER A 69 -3.01 -20.42 -14.12
N TRP A 70 -2.18 -20.61 -13.09
CA TRP A 70 -2.39 -21.66 -12.09
C TRP A 70 -3.70 -21.46 -11.35
N VAL A 71 -4.00 -20.24 -10.86
CA VAL A 71 -5.28 -19.92 -10.22
C VAL A 71 -6.46 -20.24 -11.15
N SER A 72 -6.38 -19.80 -12.40
CA SER A 72 -7.40 -20.06 -13.41
C SER A 72 -7.61 -21.57 -13.69
N SER A 73 -6.58 -22.38 -13.57
CA SER A 73 -6.68 -23.83 -13.77
C SER A 73 -7.45 -24.58 -12.67
N GLN A 74 -7.76 -23.90 -11.55
CA GLN A 74 -8.51 -24.50 -10.43
C GLN A 74 -10.04 -24.36 -10.57
N GLN A 75 -10.54 -23.89 -11.71
CA GLN A 75 -11.96 -23.57 -11.94
C GLN A 75 -12.92 -24.75 -11.81
N ASP A 76 -12.42 -25.98 -11.83
CA ASP A 76 -13.22 -27.21 -11.65
C ASP A 76 -13.56 -27.48 -10.17
N GLN A 77 -12.81 -26.91 -9.22
CA GLN A 77 -12.99 -27.10 -7.77
C GLN A 77 -13.20 -25.79 -7.02
N VAL A 78 -12.82 -24.68 -7.62
CA VAL A 78 -12.90 -23.35 -7.01
C VAL A 78 -14.06 -22.56 -7.63
N ASP A 79 -15.08 -22.33 -6.83
CA ASP A 79 -16.27 -21.57 -7.23
C ASP A 79 -15.97 -20.07 -7.29
N ARG A 80 -15.16 -19.58 -6.36
CA ARG A 80 -14.77 -18.16 -6.29
C ARG A 80 -13.37 -17.99 -5.74
N VAL A 81 -12.62 -17.06 -6.32
CA VAL A 81 -11.34 -16.59 -5.78
C VAL A 81 -11.56 -15.24 -5.08
N ILE A 82 -11.15 -15.15 -3.82
CA ILE A 82 -11.24 -13.93 -3.02
C ILE A 82 -9.83 -13.45 -2.73
N PHE A 83 -9.48 -12.30 -3.26
CA PHE A 83 -8.18 -11.67 -3.04
C PHE A 83 -8.34 -10.27 -2.46
N ARG A 84 -7.72 -10.02 -1.32
CA ARG A 84 -7.69 -8.71 -0.67
C ARG A 84 -6.43 -7.99 -1.07
N THR A 85 -6.59 -6.89 -1.79
CA THR A 85 -5.46 -6.09 -2.29
C THR A 85 -5.75 -4.61 -2.13
N ASN A 86 -4.70 -3.80 -2.00
CA ASN A 86 -4.76 -2.34 -2.10
C ASN A 86 -4.33 -1.85 -3.50
N ASP A 87 -4.01 -2.76 -4.41
CA ASP A 87 -3.71 -2.42 -5.79
C ASP A 87 -5.00 -2.21 -6.58
N GLN A 88 -5.37 -0.96 -6.78
CA GLN A 88 -6.56 -0.57 -7.54
C GLN A 88 -6.46 -0.96 -9.02
N SER A 89 -5.26 -1.21 -9.54
CA SER A 89 -5.05 -1.63 -10.92
C SER A 89 -5.28 -3.13 -11.14
N PHE A 90 -5.41 -3.91 -10.07
CA PHE A 90 -5.56 -5.36 -10.16
C PHE A 90 -6.74 -5.79 -11.04
N VAL A 91 -7.84 -5.05 -11.02
CA VAL A 91 -9.04 -5.34 -11.83
C VAL A 91 -8.76 -5.36 -13.34
N TYR A 92 -7.77 -4.59 -13.81
CA TYR A 92 -7.39 -4.53 -15.23
C TYR A 92 -6.59 -5.76 -15.68
N SER A 93 -6.18 -6.61 -14.77
CA SER A 93 -5.52 -7.89 -15.09
C SER A 93 -6.52 -9.03 -15.35
N LEU A 94 -7.80 -8.79 -15.08
CA LEU A 94 -8.87 -9.77 -15.24
C LEU A 94 -9.55 -9.62 -16.60
N SER A 95 -9.80 -10.73 -17.30
CA SER A 95 -10.55 -10.73 -18.55
C SER A 95 -12.01 -10.35 -18.37
N ASN A 96 -12.60 -10.73 -17.24
CA ASN A 96 -13.90 -10.29 -16.77
C ASN A 96 -13.76 -9.78 -15.34
N PRO A 97 -13.78 -8.47 -15.10
CA PRO A 97 -13.62 -7.90 -13.77
C PRO A 97 -14.91 -7.93 -12.93
N SER A 98 -16.05 -8.34 -13.45
CA SER A 98 -17.28 -8.43 -12.65
C SER A 98 -17.09 -9.45 -11.51
N ASN A 99 -17.61 -9.13 -10.33
CA ASN A 99 -17.48 -10.01 -9.16
C ASN A 99 -18.53 -11.12 -9.10
N ASP A 100 -19.26 -11.32 -10.18
CA ASP A 100 -20.31 -12.33 -10.33
C ASP A 100 -21.47 -12.23 -9.33
N SER A 101 -21.60 -11.10 -8.65
CA SER A 101 -22.68 -10.82 -7.71
C SER A 101 -24.02 -10.54 -8.40
N ASN A 102 -24.02 -10.30 -9.71
CA ASN A 102 -25.14 -9.76 -10.49
C ASN A 102 -25.65 -8.40 -9.98
N HIS A 103 -24.90 -7.73 -9.11
CA HIS A 103 -25.21 -6.38 -8.67
C HIS A 103 -24.88 -5.37 -9.77
N VAL A 104 -25.92 -4.74 -10.29
CA VAL A 104 -25.79 -3.61 -11.23
C VAL A 104 -25.93 -2.31 -10.44
N ILE A 105 -24.84 -1.53 -10.40
CA ILE A 105 -24.83 -0.19 -9.81
C ILE A 105 -25.49 0.77 -10.79
N PRO A 106 -26.32 1.71 -10.37
CA PRO A 106 -27.49 2.17 -11.13
C PRO A 106 -27.25 2.18 -12.63
N SER A 107 -28.03 1.38 -13.28
CA SER A 107 -28.32 1.19 -14.69
C SER A 107 -27.30 0.50 -15.61
N VAL A 108 -25.96 0.55 -15.41
CA VAL A 108 -25.02 -0.03 -16.41
C VAL A 108 -23.67 -0.50 -15.88
N TYR A 109 -23.35 -0.30 -14.61
CA TYR A 109 -22.05 -0.68 -14.05
C TYR A 109 -22.17 -1.96 -13.21
N HIS A 110 -21.35 -2.96 -13.50
CA HIS A 110 -21.24 -4.16 -12.67
C HIS A 110 -20.37 -3.89 -11.45
N GLU A 111 -20.75 -4.44 -10.31
CA GLU A 111 -19.89 -4.44 -9.13
C GLU A 111 -18.63 -5.27 -9.43
N VAL A 112 -17.46 -4.70 -9.11
CA VAL A 112 -16.16 -5.32 -9.34
C VAL A 112 -15.54 -5.80 -8.02
N ALA A 113 -15.63 -4.97 -6.98
CA ALA A 113 -15.04 -5.24 -5.69
C ALA A 113 -15.75 -4.46 -4.57
N THR A 114 -15.59 -4.95 -3.34
CA THR A 114 -15.98 -4.21 -2.14
C THR A 114 -14.74 -3.55 -1.57
N THR A 115 -14.82 -2.25 -1.29
CA THR A 115 -13.74 -1.49 -0.63
C THR A 115 -14.08 -1.22 0.82
N GLY A 116 -13.06 -1.19 1.66
CA GLY A 116 -13.18 -0.83 3.07
C GLY A 116 -12.04 0.11 3.50
N SER A 117 -12.27 0.88 4.56
CA SER A 117 -11.20 1.63 5.22
C SER A 117 -10.21 0.63 5.84
N GLY A 118 -8.96 0.75 5.43
CA GLY A 118 -7.92 -0.17 5.84
C GLY A 118 -7.22 0.23 7.14
N ILE A 119 -5.95 -0.13 7.23
CA ILE A 119 -5.11 0.14 8.39
C ILE A 119 -4.87 1.65 8.50
N MET A 120 -5.00 2.18 9.70
CA MET A 120 -4.62 3.55 10.01
C MET A 120 -3.13 3.63 10.31
N TYR A 121 -2.48 4.67 9.82
CA TYR A 121 -1.05 4.92 10.03
C TYR A 121 -0.85 6.22 10.79
N ARG A 122 0.14 6.23 11.69
CA ARG A 122 0.58 7.45 12.35
C ARG A 122 2.09 7.47 12.46
N ILE A 123 2.70 8.53 11.96
CA ILE A 123 4.12 8.82 12.17
C ILE A 123 4.26 9.38 13.59
N THR A 124 4.96 8.66 14.45
CA THR A 124 5.20 9.04 15.84
C THR A 124 6.47 9.83 16.04
N SER A 125 7.40 9.78 15.09
CA SER A 125 8.62 10.57 15.05
C SER A 125 8.96 10.90 13.60
N ILE A 126 8.81 12.17 13.25
CA ILE A 126 9.04 12.67 11.88
C ILE A 126 10.50 12.51 11.49
N GLU A 127 11.41 12.88 12.39
CA GLU A 127 12.85 12.74 12.13
C GLU A 127 13.26 11.28 11.93
N SER A 128 12.78 10.39 12.80
CA SER A 128 13.09 8.96 12.69
C SER A 128 12.52 8.34 11.41
N PHE A 129 11.33 8.79 11.01
CA PHE A 129 10.71 8.35 9.76
C PHE A 129 11.55 8.75 8.55
N VAL A 130 11.93 10.03 8.44
CA VAL A 130 12.73 10.53 7.31
C VAL A 130 14.10 9.85 7.27
N ARG A 131 14.77 9.71 8.41
CA ARG A 131 16.07 9.01 8.49
C ARG A 131 15.97 7.53 8.14
N GLY A 132 14.89 6.86 8.57
CA GLY A 132 14.70 5.44 8.35
C GLY A 132 14.27 5.09 6.92
N THR A 133 13.41 5.89 6.31
CA THR A 133 12.94 5.67 4.93
C THR A 133 13.89 6.29 3.91
N ASN A 134 14.40 7.46 4.22
CA ASN A 134 15.11 8.38 3.31
C ASN A 134 14.43 8.46 1.92
N PHE A 135 13.13 8.14 1.87
CA PHE A 135 12.32 8.07 0.65
C PHE A 135 13.01 7.30 -0.48
N HIS A 136 13.66 6.18 -0.15
CA HIS A 136 14.36 5.35 -1.11
C HIS A 136 13.44 4.86 -2.24
N GLY A 137 13.94 4.90 -3.46
CA GLY A 137 13.22 4.44 -4.66
C GLY A 137 12.20 5.43 -5.21
N LEU A 138 12.11 6.63 -4.64
CA LEU A 138 11.31 7.73 -5.16
C LEU A 138 12.13 8.68 -6.05
N GLY A 139 11.44 9.62 -6.70
CA GLY A 139 12.06 10.69 -7.46
C GLY A 139 13.04 11.49 -6.60
N LYS A 140 14.06 12.06 -7.22
CA LYS A 140 15.08 12.84 -6.52
C LYS A 140 15.05 14.27 -7.03
N PRO A 141 14.99 15.25 -6.13
CA PRO A 141 15.14 16.65 -6.52
C PRO A 141 16.58 16.97 -6.93
N GLN A 142 16.79 18.21 -7.37
CA GLN A 142 18.15 18.73 -7.55
C GLN A 142 18.87 18.83 -6.20
N ASP A 143 20.18 18.67 -6.22
CA ASP A 143 21.01 18.84 -5.02
C ASP A 143 20.81 20.24 -4.41
N LYS A 144 20.81 20.32 -3.06
CA LYS A 144 20.49 21.51 -2.26
C LYS A 144 19.03 21.98 -2.30
N THR A 145 18.10 21.14 -2.77
CA THR A 145 16.67 21.43 -2.66
C THR A 145 16.26 21.44 -1.18
N LYS A 146 15.46 22.43 -0.79
CA LYS A 146 14.88 22.57 0.54
C LYS A 146 13.36 22.62 0.46
N VAL A 147 12.71 22.01 1.43
CA VAL A 147 11.25 22.05 1.60
C VAL A 147 10.95 22.35 3.07
N LEU A 148 10.18 23.39 3.33
CA LEU A 148 9.71 23.77 4.65
C LEU A 148 8.33 23.16 4.89
N LEU A 149 8.22 22.33 5.91
CA LEU A 149 7.02 21.59 6.26
C LEU A 149 6.55 21.98 7.67
N ALA A 150 5.43 22.68 7.75
CA ALA A 150 4.75 22.96 9.02
C ALA A 150 3.79 21.81 9.33
N ILE A 151 3.96 21.19 10.49
CA ILE A 151 3.20 20.03 10.92
C ILE A 151 2.35 20.40 12.13
N GLU A 152 1.07 20.09 12.04
CA GLU A 152 0.13 20.23 13.15
C GLU A 152 -0.05 18.86 13.83
N ASP A 153 0.39 18.76 15.07
CA ASP A 153 0.18 17.59 15.91
C ASP A 153 -0.30 18.00 17.31
N THR A 154 -1.55 17.68 17.60
CA THR A 154 -2.17 17.99 18.91
C THR A 154 -2.01 16.86 19.91
N PHE A 155 -1.62 15.65 19.45
CA PHE A 155 -1.49 14.48 20.31
C PHE A 155 -0.06 14.25 20.79
N ILE A 156 0.94 14.55 19.95
CA ILE A 156 2.38 14.52 20.32
C ILE A 156 2.93 15.93 20.08
N PRO A 157 2.82 16.86 21.07
CA PRO A 157 3.21 18.25 20.87
C PRO A 157 4.65 18.46 20.45
N GLU A 158 5.54 17.53 20.78
CA GLU A 158 6.95 17.57 20.38
C GLU A 158 7.13 17.44 18.86
N GLN A 159 6.17 16.84 18.16
CA GLN A 159 6.17 16.72 16.69
C GLN A 159 5.54 17.93 16.00
N HIS A 160 4.79 18.77 16.74
CA HIS A 160 4.25 20.01 16.19
C HIS A 160 5.35 21.03 15.90
N GLY A 161 5.26 21.75 14.78
CA GLY A 161 6.16 22.84 14.42
C GLY A 161 6.69 22.77 12.99
N LEU A 162 7.66 23.62 12.69
CA LEU A 162 8.26 23.78 11.38
C LEU A 162 9.51 22.90 11.24
N TYR A 163 9.59 22.17 10.13
CA TYR A 163 10.72 21.31 9.77
C TYR A 163 11.30 21.73 8.42
N GLU A 164 12.62 21.81 8.33
CA GLU A 164 13.32 21.92 7.08
C GLU A 164 13.77 20.53 6.62
N LEU A 165 13.24 20.08 5.48
CA LEU A 165 13.80 18.95 4.74
C LEU A 165 14.81 19.48 3.74
N SER A 166 16.03 18.96 3.75
CA SER A 166 17.10 19.34 2.82
C SER A 166 17.63 18.12 2.09
N TYR A 167 17.69 18.19 0.76
CA TYR A 167 18.26 17.13 -0.06
C TYR A 167 19.70 17.46 -0.43
N SER A 168 20.60 16.60 -0.06
CA SER A 168 22.05 16.76 -0.33
C SER A 168 22.74 15.42 -0.46
N SER A 169 23.65 15.32 -1.43
CA SER A 169 24.44 14.09 -1.65
C SER A 169 23.60 12.82 -1.80
N GLY A 170 22.43 12.94 -2.40
CA GLY A 170 21.54 11.81 -2.65
C GLY A 170 20.66 11.39 -1.48
N GLN A 171 20.62 12.16 -0.40
CA GLN A 171 19.87 11.87 0.82
C GLN A 171 19.06 13.07 1.32
N TRP A 172 17.93 12.77 1.94
CA TRP A 172 17.14 13.74 2.67
C TRP A 172 17.60 13.86 4.11
N GLY A 173 17.95 15.09 4.51
CA GLY A 173 18.09 15.48 5.90
C GLY A 173 16.82 16.15 6.41
N ILE A 174 16.62 16.14 7.72
CA ILE A 174 15.52 16.84 8.36
C ILE A 174 16.00 17.46 9.67
N GLN A 175 15.54 18.67 9.94
CA GLN A 175 15.75 19.37 11.19
C GLN A 175 14.55 20.23 11.55
N LYS A 176 14.22 20.31 12.82
CA LYS A 176 13.21 21.25 13.32
C LYS A 176 13.82 22.66 13.32
N VAL A 177 13.05 23.65 12.87
CA VAL A 177 13.50 25.05 12.77
C VAL A 177 12.49 25.97 13.46
N GLU A 178 12.88 27.22 13.72
CA GLU A 178 11.97 28.20 14.33
C GLU A 178 10.91 28.68 13.34
N ASP A 179 9.71 28.97 13.83
CA ASP A 179 8.52 29.39 13.02
C ASP A 179 8.65 30.84 12.55
N THR A 180 9.71 31.18 11.84
CA THR A 180 9.96 32.55 11.33
C THR A 180 9.76 32.68 9.83
N ILE A 181 9.54 31.60 9.10
CA ILE A 181 9.49 31.54 7.63
C ILE A 181 8.18 30.87 7.20
N GLN A 182 7.58 31.36 6.13
CA GLN A 182 6.41 30.71 5.55
C GLN A 182 6.74 29.31 5.05
N ALA A 183 5.98 28.33 5.53
CA ALA A 183 6.12 26.93 5.10
C ALA A 183 5.75 26.76 3.63
N ASN A 184 6.42 25.81 2.95
CA ASN A 184 5.99 25.34 1.64
C ASN A 184 4.75 24.44 1.74
N ILE A 185 4.61 23.72 2.85
CA ILE A 185 3.50 22.84 3.12
C ILE A 185 3.08 23.03 4.57
N THR A 186 1.77 23.20 4.80
CA THR A 186 1.16 23.10 6.14
C THR A 186 0.18 21.94 6.11
N ILE A 187 0.31 21.00 7.05
CA ILE A 187 -0.44 19.74 7.02
C ILE A 187 -0.58 19.14 8.43
N GLY A 188 -1.74 18.53 8.72
CA GLY A 188 -1.93 17.73 9.92
C GLY A 188 -1.13 16.42 9.89
N ILE A 189 -0.69 15.94 11.05
CA ILE A 189 0.11 14.72 11.16
C ILE A 189 -0.62 13.47 10.62
N HIS A 190 -1.96 13.43 10.69
CA HIS A 190 -2.77 12.33 10.18
C HIS A 190 -2.71 12.26 8.64
N ASP A 191 -2.80 13.41 7.97
CA ASP A 191 -2.73 13.51 6.52
C ASP A 191 -1.31 13.32 6.01
N LEU A 192 -0.32 13.89 6.71
CA LEU A 192 1.09 13.61 6.46
C LEU A 192 1.39 12.12 6.52
N SER A 193 0.85 11.43 7.53
CA SER A 193 1.05 9.99 7.68
C SER A 193 0.43 9.22 6.51
N SER A 194 -0.78 9.59 6.10
CA SER A 194 -1.47 8.98 4.96
C SER A 194 -0.73 9.22 3.64
N TRP A 195 -0.21 10.42 3.44
CA TRP A 195 0.57 10.78 2.26
C TRP A 195 1.91 10.04 2.20
N TRP A 196 2.72 10.11 3.26
CA TRP A 196 4.04 9.49 3.27
C TRP A 196 3.99 7.97 3.34
N MET A 197 2.87 7.39 3.76
CA MET A 197 2.61 5.95 3.63
C MET A 197 2.04 5.56 2.25
N GLY A 198 1.79 6.51 1.35
CA GLY A 198 1.36 6.22 -0.02
C GLY A 198 -0.14 6.01 -0.20
N CYS A 199 -0.97 6.27 0.82
CA CYS A 199 -2.41 6.07 0.75
C CYS A 199 -3.13 7.14 -0.07
N VAL A 200 -2.62 8.37 -0.07
CA VAL A 200 -3.20 9.53 -0.75
C VAL A 200 -2.10 10.41 -1.35
N THR A 201 -2.41 11.20 -2.36
CA THR A 201 -1.49 12.20 -2.91
C THR A 201 -1.61 13.51 -2.13
N VAL A 202 -0.52 14.27 -2.01
CA VAL A 202 -0.60 15.61 -1.43
C VAL A 202 -1.41 16.57 -2.33
N GLU A 203 -1.39 16.33 -3.63
CA GLU A 203 -2.26 17.07 -4.57
C GLU A 203 -3.75 16.88 -4.21
N SER A 204 -4.17 15.64 -3.89
CA SER A 204 -5.55 15.38 -3.45
C SER A 204 -5.88 16.07 -2.13
N LEU A 205 -4.98 16.00 -1.15
CA LEU A 205 -5.14 16.67 0.14
C LEU A 205 -5.25 18.18 -0.02
N TYR A 206 -4.43 18.78 -0.87
CA TYR A 206 -4.50 20.20 -1.22
C TYR A 206 -5.86 20.56 -1.83
N ASN A 207 -6.35 19.76 -2.79
CA ASN A 207 -7.62 20.03 -3.50
C ASN A 207 -8.85 19.93 -2.57
N ILE A 208 -8.80 19.15 -1.50
CA ILE A 208 -9.88 19.03 -0.51
C ILE A 208 -9.70 19.93 0.71
N GLY A 209 -8.59 20.70 0.78
CA GLY A 209 -8.33 21.66 1.84
C GLY A 209 -7.68 21.10 3.11
N GLU A 210 -7.18 19.85 3.07
CA GLU A 210 -6.48 19.19 4.19
C GLU A 210 -4.97 19.45 4.20
N ALA A 211 -4.45 20.13 3.17
CA ALA A 211 -3.09 20.64 3.12
C ALA A 211 -3.04 22.01 2.45
N GLU A 212 -2.21 22.91 2.96
CA GLU A 212 -1.88 24.18 2.29
C GLU A 212 -0.51 24.06 1.63
N ILE A 213 -0.40 24.47 0.38
CA ILE A 213 0.86 24.39 -0.40
C ILE A 213 1.19 25.72 -1.01
N HIS A 214 2.42 26.18 -0.83
CA HIS A 214 2.93 27.44 -1.32
C HIS A 214 4.25 27.28 -2.08
N GLN A 215 4.36 27.92 -3.22
CA GLN A 215 5.60 28.07 -4.03
C GLN A 215 6.25 26.75 -4.48
N ILE A 216 5.55 25.62 -4.43
CA ILE A 216 6.03 24.34 -4.90
C ILE A 216 4.89 23.58 -5.60
N ASP A 217 5.23 22.83 -6.64
CA ASP A 217 4.28 22.00 -7.36
C ASP A 217 3.93 20.74 -6.53
N PRO A 218 2.64 20.51 -6.20
CA PRO A 218 2.21 19.31 -5.47
C PRO A 218 2.68 18.01 -6.12
N LYS A 219 2.72 17.93 -7.45
CA LYS A 219 3.17 16.74 -8.19
C LYS A 219 4.63 16.40 -7.92
N LYS A 220 5.49 17.42 -7.81
CA LYS A 220 6.89 17.20 -7.43
C LYS A 220 7.03 16.67 -6.01
N LEU A 221 6.19 17.16 -5.09
CA LEU A 221 6.16 16.65 -3.72
C LEU A 221 5.76 15.18 -3.68
N ASP A 222 4.75 14.78 -4.46
CA ASP A 222 4.35 13.38 -4.58
C ASP A 222 5.47 12.52 -5.20
N GLU A 223 6.18 13.02 -6.21
CA GLU A 223 7.33 12.32 -6.79
C GLU A 223 8.44 12.06 -5.77
N TRP A 224 8.67 12.99 -4.84
CA TRP A 224 9.76 12.91 -3.87
C TRP A 224 9.41 12.15 -2.60
N PHE A 225 8.15 12.21 -2.17
CA PHE A 225 7.75 11.77 -0.83
C PHE A 225 6.67 10.69 -0.80
N LYS A 226 5.91 10.49 -1.88
CA LYS A 226 4.84 9.51 -1.89
C LYS A 226 5.28 8.17 -2.50
N PRO A 227 5.24 7.06 -1.76
CA PRO A 227 5.38 5.74 -2.34
C PRO A 227 4.31 5.45 -3.39
N LYS A 228 4.67 4.70 -4.43
CA LYS A 228 3.72 4.33 -5.50
C LYS A 228 2.53 3.53 -4.97
N ASN A 229 2.80 2.64 -4.02
CA ASN A 229 1.78 1.79 -3.40
C ASN A 229 1.78 2.02 -1.90
N GLY A 230 0.60 2.06 -1.31
CA GLY A 230 0.43 2.03 0.13
C GLY A 230 0.96 0.71 0.73
N PRO A 231 1.22 0.66 2.04
CA PRO A 231 1.66 -0.56 2.69
C PRO A 231 0.53 -1.60 2.68
N ILE A 232 0.93 -2.85 2.49
CA ILE A 232 0.03 -4.00 2.48
C ILE A 232 0.27 -4.79 3.76
N CYS A 233 -0.80 -5.12 4.49
CA CYS A 233 -0.76 -6.05 5.61
C CYS A 233 -1.58 -7.29 5.27
N PHE A 234 -0.90 -8.43 5.20
CA PHE A 234 -1.52 -9.74 5.00
C PHE A 234 -1.80 -10.48 6.32
N THR A 235 -1.48 -9.88 7.45
CA THR A 235 -1.70 -10.47 8.77
C THR A 235 -3.10 -10.12 9.27
N ALA A 236 -3.89 -11.12 9.62
CA ALA A 236 -5.15 -10.90 10.36
C ALA A 236 -4.82 -10.53 11.80
N PHE A 237 -5.51 -9.54 12.35
CA PHE A 237 -5.44 -9.14 13.76
C PHE A 237 -6.47 -9.92 14.57
#